data_9d25fea39acf0e9d715235692ac438c5
#
_entry.id   9d25fea39acf0e9d715235692ac438c5
#
_cell.length_a   1.000
_cell.length_b   1.000
_cell.length_c   1.000
_cell.angle_alpha   90.00
_cell.angle_beta   90.00
_cell.angle_gamma   90.00
#
_symmetry.space_group_name_H-M   'P 1'
#
loop_
_entity.id
_entity.type
_entity.pdbx_description
1 polymer ?
#
loop_
_entity_poly.entity_id
_entity_poly.type
_entity_poly.pdbx_seq_one_letter_code
_entity_poly.pdbx_strand_id
1 'polypeptide(L)'
;RKRMTVILNSKMNMRRFYVSAALLLTTLLAVAENNPYRSDVFWVTVPDHADWLYKTGEQANVEVQFYKYGIPGDSIAINFEIGGEMMPADTKGTVIMRKGKATIPVGTMKKPGFRDCRLTTTVDGKKYSHHVKVGFSPEKLRPYTTMPADFQQFWENEKAELAKFPLTYTKEHVKKYSTDQIDCYLIKLQVNQRGQSIYGYLFYPKKEGKYPVVLCPPGAGIKTIKEPLRHKYYAEQGCIRF
;
A
#
# COMPACT_ATOMS: atom_id res chain seq x y z
N ARG A 1 -23.64 62.65 -23.16
CA ARG A 1 -24.10 61.27 -23.36
C ARG A 1 -22.97 60.29 -23.74
N LYS A 2 -22.01 60.59 -24.64
CA LYS A 2 -20.91 59.67 -25.06
C LYS A 2 -19.94 59.26 -23.94
N ARG A 3 -19.59 60.16 -22.97
CA ARG A 3 -18.69 59.86 -21.85
C ARG A 3 -19.28 58.87 -20.84
N MET A 4 -20.57 58.87 -20.58
CA MET A 4 -21.23 57.99 -19.64
C MET A 4 -21.34 56.56 -20.19
N THR A 5 -21.52 56.39 -21.49
CA THR A 5 -21.59 55.05 -22.16
C THR A 5 -20.24 54.37 -22.17
N VAL A 6 -19.10 55.08 -22.30
CA VAL A 6 -17.76 54.52 -22.26
C VAL A 6 -17.40 54.03 -20.86
N ILE A 7 -17.78 54.78 -19.82
CA ILE A 7 -17.53 54.39 -18.42
C ILE A 7 -18.35 53.15 -18.01
N LEU A 8 -19.60 53.05 -18.45
CA LEU A 8 -20.45 51.89 -18.21
C LEU A 8 -19.93 50.63 -18.93
N ASN A 9 -19.48 50.72 -20.16
CA ASN A 9 -18.88 49.59 -20.89
C ASN A 9 -17.54 49.16 -20.29
N SER A 10 -16.72 50.09 -19.80
CA SER A 10 -15.45 49.78 -19.12
C SER A 10 -15.69 49.04 -17.81
N LYS A 11 -16.66 49.45 -16.97
CA LYS A 11 -17.02 48.77 -15.73
C LYS A 11 -17.62 47.37 -15.99
N MET A 12 -18.41 47.20 -17.05
CA MET A 12 -18.99 45.92 -17.44
C MET A 12 -17.94 44.94 -17.98
N ASN A 13 -16.94 45.44 -18.71
CA ASN A 13 -15.82 44.62 -19.19
C ASN A 13 -14.91 44.20 -18.05
N MET A 14 -14.60 45.07 -17.07
CA MET A 14 -13.85 44.70 -15.87
C MET A 14 -14.58 43.64 -15.03
N ARG A 15 -15.88 43.80 -14.81
CA ARG A 15 -16.67 42.81 -14.06
C ARG A 15 -16.68 41.44 -14.72
N ARG A 16 -16.79 41.39 -16.05
CA ARG A 16 -16.67 40.15 -16.84
C ARG A 16 -15.27 39.55 -16.75
N PHE A 17 -14.24 40.40 -16.78
CA PHE A 17 -12.85 39.98 -16.62
C PHE A 17 -12.60 39.34 -15.24
N TYR A 18 -13.06 39.97 -14.14
CA TYR A 18 -12.93 39.40 -12.79
C TYR A 18 -13.71 38.11 -12.60
N VAL A 19 -14.91 38.01 -13.16
CA VAL A 19 -15.70 36.77 -13.12
C VAL A 19 -15.00 35.66 -13.90
N SER A 20 -14.46 35.95 -15.08
CA SER A 20 -13.72 34.97 -15.86
C SER A 20 -12.40 34.56 -15.19
N ALA A 21 -11.68 35.52 -14.59
CA ALA A 21 -10.45 35.23 -13.83
C ALA A 21 -10.73 34.40 -12.56
N ALA A 22 -11.82 34.70 -11.85
CA ALA A 22 -12.26 33.91 -10.69
C ALA A 22 -12.68 32.48 -11.09
N LEU A 23 -13.40 32.34 -12.22
CA LEU A 23 -13.73 30.98 -12.74
C LEU A 23 -12.48 30.20 -13.15
N LEU A 24 -11.49 30.84 -13.79
CA LEU A 24 -10.23 30.22 -14.13
C LEU A 24 -9.43 29.80 -12.88
N LEU A 25 -9.41 30.62 -11.83
CA LEU A 25 -8.74 30.33 -10.58
C LEU A 25 -9.42 29.17 -9.84
N THR A 26 -10.77 29.11 -9.85
CA THR A 26 -11.49 27.99 -9.22
C THR A 26 -11.32 26.69 -9.98
N THR A 27 -11.21 26.72 -11.31
CA THR A 27 -10.92 25.53 -12.11
C THR A 27 -9.47 25.05 -11.91
N LEU A 28 -8.51 25.95 -11.74
CA LEU A 28 -7.12 25.60 -11.40
C LEU A 28 -7.00 24.99 -10.00
N LEU A 29 -7.75 25.48 -9.02
CA LEU A 29 -7.79 24.92 -7.67
C LEU A 29 -8.50 23.55 -7.62
N ALA A 30 -9.57 23.36 -8.40
CA ALA A 30 -10.30 22.10 -8.49
C ALA A 30 -9.47 20.98 -9.16
N VAL A 31 -8.53 21.32 -10.04
CA VAL A 31 -7.63 20.35 -10.69
C VAL A 31 -6.50 19.90 -9.75
N ALA A 32 -6.19 20.66 -8.69
CA ALA A 32 -5.10 20.34 -7.77
C ALA A 32 -5.45 19.28 -6.71
N GLU A 33 -6.73 19.09 -6.38
CA GLU A 33 -7.12 18.24 -5.22
C GLU A 33 -7.39 16.77 -5.51
N ASN A 34 -7.54 16.35 -6.77
CA ASN A 34 -7.96 14.98 -7.08
C ASN A 34 -7.31 14.34 -8.32
N ASN A 35 -6.08 14.70 -8.65
CA ASN A 35 -5.38 13.91 -9.64
C ASN A 35 -4.94 12.58 -9.02
N PRO A 36 -5.42 11.43 -9.53
CA PRO A 36 -4.88 10.16 -9.09
C PRO A 36 -3.38 10.16 -9.34
N TYR A 37 -2.61 9.62 -8.40
CA TYR A 37 -1.18 9.45 -8.56
C TYR A 37 -0.91 8.76 -9.90
N ARG A 38 -0.23 9.46 -10.80
CA ARG A 38 0.17 8.92 -12.10
C ARG A 38 1.64 8.58 -12.05
N SER A 39 1.95 7.31 -12.15
CA SER A 39 3.31 6.90 -12.42
C SER A 39 3.70 7.31 -13.83
N ASP A 40 4.84 7.95 -13.99
CA ASP A 40 5.42 8.28 -15.29
C ASP A 40 6.01 7.04 -15.98
N VAL A 41 6.16 5.94 -15.23
CA VAL A 41 6.68 4.67 -15.73
C VAL A 41 5.79 3.50 -15.34
N PHE A 42 5.86 2.47 -16.18
CA PHE A 42 5.18 1.21 -15.97
C PHE A 42 6.11 0.06 -16.35
N TRP A 43 6.22 -0.94 -15.48
CA TRP A 43 6.97 -2.16 -15.71
C TRP A 43 6.01 -3.32 -15.97
N VAL A 44 6.35 -4.16 -16.93
CA VAL A 44 5.72 -5.47 -17.13
C VAL A 44 6.79 -6.52 -16.99
N THR A 45 6.56 -7.50 -16.14
CA THR A 45 7.43 -8.65 -15.95
C THR A 45 6.62 -9.93 -16.10
N VAL A 46 7.01 -10.75 -17.06
CA VAL A 46 6.29 -11.97 -17.42
C VAL A 46 7.27 -13.15 -17.37
N PRO A 47 7.21 -13.98 -16.32
CA PRO A 47 7.92 -15.26 -16.31
C PRO A 47 7.45 -16.17 -17.44
N ASP A 48 8.33 -17.05 -17.93
CA ASP A 48 8.01 -18.05 -18.95
C ASP A 48 7.04 -19.14 -18.47
N HIS A 49 6.76 -19.20 -17.16
CA HIS A 49 5.67 -19.98 -16.58
C HIS A 49 4.55 -19.07 -16.06
N ALA A 50 3.31 -19.35 -16.48
CA ALA A 50 2.15 -18.50 -16.15
C ALA A 50 1.81 -18.45 -14.65
N ASP A 51 2.12 -19.48 -13.91
CA ASP A 51 1.94 -19.59 -12.45
C ASP A 51 3.15 -19.08 -11.64
N TRP A 52 4.25 -18.67 -12.32
CA TRP A 52 5.50 -18.18 -11.73
C TRP A 52 6.24 -19.27 -10.92
N LEU A 53 5.91 -20.52 -11.15
CA LEU A 53 6.45 -21.67 -10.42
C LEU A 53 7.28 -22.58 -11.33
N TYR A 54 8.38 -23.07 -10.80
CA TYR A 54 9.36 -23.92 -11.46
C TYR A 54 9.68 -25.10 -10.57
N LYS A 55 10.14 -26.19 -11.16
CA LYS A 55 10.73 -27.30 -10.41
C LYS A 55 12.15 -26.93 -10.01
N THR A 56 12.63 -27.48 -8.89
CA THR A 56 14.05 -27.38 -8.54
C THR A 56 14.90 -27.97 -9.67
N GLY A 57 15.95 -27.23 -10.07
CA GLY A 57 16.81 -27.59 -11.22
C GLY A 57 16.35 -27.01 -12.56
N GLU A 58 15.11 -26.57 -12.68
CA GLU A 58 14.58 -25.94 -13.88
C GLU A 58 15.13 -24.52 -14.05
N GLN A 59 15.26 -24.05 -15.29
CA GLN A 59 15.73 -22.70 -15.62
C GLN A 59 14.53 -21.76 -15.74
N ALA A 60 14.54 -20.69 -15.00
CA ALA A 60 13.52 -19.62 -15.08
C ALA A 60 14.04 -18.43 -15.90
N ASN A 61 13.18 -17.87 -16.74
CA ASN A 61 13.41 -16.65 -17.46
C ASN A 61 12.25 -15.68 -17.24
N VAL A 62 12.55 -14.37 -17.29
CA VAL A 62 11.54 -13.31 -17.17
C VAL A 62 11.67 -12.36 -18.35
N GLU A 63 10.62 -12.19 -19.14
CA GLU A 63 10.51 -11.09 -20.07
C GLU A 63 10.20 -9.81 -19.29
N VAL A 64 10.92 -8.75 -19.56
CA VAL A 64 10.78 -7.43 -18.96
C VAL A 64 10.47 -6.41 -20.03
N GLN A 65 9.44 -5.60 -19.77
CA GLN A 65 9.09 -4.44 -20.58
C GLN A 65 9.06 -3.22 -19.65
N PHE A 66 9.50 -2.09 -20.18
CA PHE A 66 9.50 -0.80 -19.50
C PHE A 66 8.82 0.24 -20.38
N TYR A 67 7.84 0.94 -19.82
CA TYR A 67 7.12 1.99 -20.51
C TYR A 67 7.34 3.31 -19.77
N LYS A 68 7.58 4.39 -20.55
CA LYS A 68 7.58 5.75 -20.03
C LYS A 68 6.51 6.56 -20.76
N TYR A 69 5.59 7.14 -20.00
CA TYR A 69 4.43 7.84 -20.54
C TYR A 69 3.62 7.01 -21.57
N GLY A 70 3.57 5.69 -21.37
CA GLY A 70 2.89 4.76 -22.28
C GLY A 70 3.70 4.36 -23.52
N ILE A 71 4.90 4.90 -23.71
CA ILE A 71 5.79 4.56 -24.82
C ILE A 71 6.72 3.44 -24.39
N PRO A 72 6.80 2.31 -25.15
CA PRO A 72 7.77 1.26 -24.87
C PRO A 72 9.21 1.77 -24.94
N GLY A 73 10.00 1.45 -23.92
CA GLY A 73 11.42 1.74 -23.93
C GLY A 73 12.15 0.90 -24.96
N ASP A 74 13.02 1.50 -25.76
CA ASP A 74 13.93 0.81 -26.66
C ASP A 74 15.36 1.29 -26.43
N SER A 75 16.34 0.41 -26.67
CA SER A 75 17.76 0.70 -26.44
C SER A 75 18.08 1.15 -24.99
N ILE A 76 17.21 0.79 -24.03
CA ILE A 76 17.38 1.10 -22.61
C ILE A 76 18.16 -0.03 -21.94
N ALA A 77 19.17 0.32 -21.14
CA ALA A 77 19.90 -0.62 -20.32
C ALA A 77 19.13 -0.94 -19.04
N ILE A 78 18.83 -2.22 -18.83
CA ILE A 78 18.25 -2.74 -17.59
C ILE A 78 19.34 -3.48 -16.82
N ASN A 79 19.74 -2.97 -15.69
CA ASN A 79 20.62 -3.66 -14.76
C ASN A 79 19.78 -4.61 -13.90
N PHE A 80 20.29 -5.81 -13.68
CA PHE A 80 19.66 -6.78 -12.83
C PHE A 80 20.59 -7.33 -11.76
N GLU A 81 20.04 -7.61 -10.59
CA GLU A 81 20.64 -8.35 -9.50
C GLU A 81 19.71 -9.47 -9.08
N ILE A 82 20.19 -10.70 -9.14
CA ILE A 82 19.39 -11.91 -8.87
C ILE A 82 20.01 -12.67 -7.72
N GLY A 83 19.20 -13.18 -6.81
CA GLY A 83 19.64 -13.99 -5.69
C GLY A 83 18.47 -14.72 -5.03
N GLY A 84 18.76 -15.52 -4.03
CA GLY A 84 17.73 -16.08 -3.16
C GLY A 84 16.95 -14.97 -2.45
N GLU A 85 15.70 -15.22 -2.12
CA GLU A 85 14.89 -14.24 -1.37
C GLU A 85 15.58 -13.83 -0.07
N MET A 86 15.61 -12.52 0.20
CA MET A 86 16.28 -11.92 1.37
C MET A 86 17.79 -12.16 1.44
N MET A 87 18.40 -12.71 0.39
CA MET A 87 19.83 -12.98 0.32
C MET A 87 20.55 -11.98 -0.61
N PRO A 88 21.87 -11.82 -0.46
CA PRO A 88 22.68 -11.09 -1.43
C PRO A 88 22.53 -11.68 -2.85
N ALA A 89 22.69 -10.84 -3.86
CA ALA A 89 22.67 -11.30 -5.24
C ALA A 89 23.87 -12.23 -5.52
N ASP A 90 23.58 -13.35 -6.13
CA ASP A 90 24.59 -14.30 -6.65
C ASP A 90 24.89 -14.06 -8.14
N THR A 91 24.03 -13.34 -8.84
CA THR A 91 24.14 -13.02 -10.26
C THR A 91 23.80 -11.57 -10.49
N LYS A 92 24.61 -10.89 -11.29
CA LYS A 92 24.40 -9.49 -11.70
C LYS A 92 24.71 -9.34 -13.18
N GLY A 93 24.04 -8.41 -13.82
CA GLY A 93 24.30 -8.12 -15.22
C GLY A 93 23.48 -6.96 -15.74
N THR A 94 23.60 -6.75 -17.05
CA THR A 94 22.86 -5.73 -17.79
C THR A 94 22.34 -6.34 -19.08
N VAL A 95 21.09 -6.07 -19.40
CA VAL A 95 20.49 -6.38 -20.70
C VAL A 95 20.03 -5.10 -21.37
N ILE A 96 20.09 -5.06 -22.70
CA ILE A 96 19.58 -3.93 -23.48
C ILE A 96 18.23 -4.30 -24.03
N MET A 97 17.23 -3.49 -23.76
CA MET A 97 15.89 -3.65 -24.35
C MET A 97 15.94 -3.48 -25.86
N ARG A 98 15.28 -4.38 -26.56
CA ARG A 98 15.13 -4.36 -28.01
C ARG A 98 13.65 -4.47 -28.34
N LYS A 99 13.12 -3.56 -29.18
CA LYS A 99 11.70 -3.52 -29.54
C LYS A 99 10.78 -3.52 -28.31
N GLY A 100 11.16 -2.75 -27.29
CA GLY A 100 10.37 -2.59 -26.07
C GLY A 100 10.50 -3.68 -25.01
N LYS A 101 11.36 -4.70 -25.20
CA LYS A 101 11.48 -5.84 -24.28
C LYS A 101 12.90 -6.37 -24.13
N ALA A 102 13.14 -7.07 -23.05
CA ALA A 102 14.36 -7.83 -22.79
C ALA A 102 14.02 -9.11 -22.03
N THR A 103 14.80 -10.17 -22.21
CA THR A 103 14.68 -11.40 -21.40
C THR A 103 15.85 -11.50 -20.44
N ILE A 104 15.55 -11.77 -19.19
CA ILE A 104 16.54 -11.93 -18.12
C ILE A 104 16.52 -13.38 -17.66
N PRO A 105 17.66 -14.08 -17.71
CA PRO A 105 17.80 -15.42 -17.16
C PRO A 105 17.85 -15.32 -15.62
N VAL A 106 16.76 -15.68 -14.94
CA VAL A 106 16.68 -15.64 -13.47
C VAL A 106 17.48 -16.78 -12.86
N GLY A 107 17.73 -17.83 -13.65
CA GLY A 107 18.52 -18.97 -13.21
C GLY A 107 17.68 -20.07 -12.58
N THR A 108 18.30 -20.87 -11.74
CA THR A 108 17.71 -22.06 -11.14
C THR A 108 17.98 -22.13 -9.64
N MET A 109 17.29 -23.03 -8.95
CA MET A 109 17.56 -23.39 -7.55
C MET A 109 17.69 -24.90 -7.37
N LYS A 110 18.68 -25.31 -6.59
CA LYS A 110 18.88 -26.74 -6.21
C LYS A 110 17.99 -27.17 -5.05
N LYS A 111 17.46 -26.21 -4.28
CA LYS A 111 16.58 -26.44 -3.13
C LYS A 111 15.30 -25.64 -3.32
N PRO A 112 14.17 -26.09 -2.72
CA PRO A 112 12.94 -25.33 -2.71
C PRO A 112 13.14 -23.91 -2.16
N GLY A 113 12.48 -22.91 -2.76
CA GLY A 113 12.61 -21.51 -2.35
C GLY A 113 12.17 -20.54 -3.41
N PHE A 114 12.60 -19.30 -3.26
CA PHE A 114 12.28 -18.21 -4.18
C PHE A 114 13.55 -17.48 -4.65
N ARG A 115 13.58 -17.08 -5.89
CA ARG A 115 14.59 -16.14 -6.41
C ARG A 115 13.97 -14.78 -6.65
N ASP A 116 14.66 -13.75 -6.20
CA ASP A 116 14.30 -12.35 -6.38
C ASP A 116 15.18 -11.74 -7.46
N CYS A 117 14.57 -11.25 -8.53
CA CYS A 117 15.23 -10.51 -9.60
C CYS A 117 14.91 -9.02 -9.42
N ARG A 118 15.88 -8.24 -8.98
CA ARG A 118 15.81 -6.80 -8.76
C ARG A 118 16.32 -6.08 -10.00
N LEU A 119 15.51 -5.20 -10.54
CA LEU A 119 15.72 -4.48 -11.79
C LEU A 119 15.94 -3.00 -11.52
N THR A 120 16.89 -2.40 -12.22
CA THR A 120 17.07 -0.95 -12.20
C THR A 120 17.40 -0.42 -13.60
N THR A 121 16.91 0.77 -13.90
CA THR A 121 17.29 1.51 -15.09
C THR A 121 17.38 3.00 -14.77
N THR A 122 18.09 3.75 -15.60
CA THR A 122 18.11 5.22 -15.52
C THR A 122 17.69 5.78 -16.87
N VAL A 123 16.63 6.58 -16.85
CA VAL A 123 16.09 7.24 -18.04
C VAL A 123 15.91 8.72 -17.72
N ASP A 124 16.43 9.59 -18.57
CA ASP A 124 16.43 11.06 -18.40
C ASP A 124 16.96 11.49 -17.02
N GLY A 125 18.06 10.86 -16.58
CA GLY A 125 18.71 11.16 -15.30
C GLY A 125 17.98 10.65 -14.05
N LYS A 126 16.78 10.06 -14.19
CA LYS A 126 16.00 9.51 -13.08
C LYS A 126 16.14 7.99 -13.02
N LYS A 127 16.42 7.49 -11.82
CA LYS A 127 16.53 6.04 -11.54
C LYS A 127 15.15 5.45 -11.25
N TYR A 128 14.86 4.34 -11.89
CA TYR A 128 13.66 3.54 -11.67
C TYR A 128 14.04 2.13 -11.23
N SER A 129 13.26 1.52 -10.37
CA SER A 129 13.47 0.17 -9.86
C SER A 129 12.19 -0.65 -9.89
N HIS A 130 12.36 -1.93 -10.08
CA HIS A 130 11.29 -2.93 -10.02
C HIS A 130 11.86 -4.25 -9.52
N HIS A 131 11.03 -5.18 -9.10
CA HIS A 131 11.45 -6.53 -8.81
C HIS A 131 10.37 -7.55 -9.18
N VAL A 132 10.80 -8.75 -9.45
CA VAL A 132 9.96 -9.91 -9.72
C VAL A 132 10.53 -11.11 -9.00
N LYS A 133 9.66 -11.95 -8.45
CA LYS A 133 10.05 -13.19 -7.75
C LYS A 133 9.46 -14.39 -8.47
N VAL A 134 10.22 -15.47 -8.52
CA VAL A 134 9.78 -16.77 -9.02
C VAL A 134 10.01 -17.85 -7.96
N GLY A 135 9.11 -18.82 -7.89
CA GLY A 135 9.15 -19.90 -6.90
C GLY A 135 9.68 -21.19 -7.50
N PHE A 136 10.52 -21.89 -6.75
CA PHE A 136 11.06 -23.21 -7.11
C PHE A 136 10.56 -24.26 -6.14
N SER A 137 9.66 -25.12 -6.58
CA SER A 137 9.01 -26.18 -5.77
C SER A 137 8.59 -25.70 -4.38
N PRO A 138 7.87 -24.55 -4.25
CA PRO A 138 7.55 -23.96 -2.95
C PRO A 138 6.69 -24.88 -2.10
N GLU A 139 5.95 -25.80 -2.69
CA GLU A 139 5.18 -26.84 -2.01
C GLU A 139 6.06 -27.81 -1.19
N LYS A 140 7.35 -27.86 -1.48
CA LYS A 140 8.34 -28.68 -0.78
C LYS A 140 9.09 -27.94 0.33
N LEU A 141 8.79 -26.65 0.52
CA LEU A 141 9.38 -25.90 1.63
C LEU A 141 9.00 -26.54 2.96
N ARG A 142 9.95 -26.58 3.86
CA ARG A 142 9.74 -27.04 5.24
C ARG A 142 10.12 -25.92 6.19
N PRO A 143 9.42 -25.77 7.31
CA PRO A 143 9.82 -24.84 8.36
C PRO A 143 11.27 -25.08 8.76
N TYR A 144 12.02 -24.01 8.94
CA TYR A 144 13.40 -24.09 9.39
C TYR A 144 13.51 -24.52 10.86
N THR A 145 12.47 -24.20 11.64
CA THR A 145 12.33 -24.57 13.04
C THR A 145 11.08 -25.44 13.22
N THR A 146 11.10 -26.33 14.16
CA THR A 146 9.92 -27.08 14.58
C THR A 146 9.06 -26.22 15.52
N MET A 147 7.75 -26.47 15.50
CA MET A 147 6.87 -25.90 16.51
C MET A 147 7.30 -26.42 17.89
N PRO A 148 7.43 -25.56 18.92
CA PRO A 148 7.69 -26.00 20.29
C PRO A 148 6.66 -27.05 20.74
N ALA A 149 7.12 -28.08 21.44
CA ALA A 149 6.25 -29.18 21.85
C ALA A 149 5.11 -28.73 22.78
N ASP A 150 5.33 -27.68 23.54
CA ASP A 150 4.39 -27.08 24.48
C ASP A 150 3.55 -25.93 23.88
N PHE A 151 3.67 -25.63 22.57
CA PHE A 151 3.04 -24.47 21.94
C PHE A 151 1.54 -24.39 22.22
N GLN A 152 0.82 -25.50 22.06
CA GLN A 152 -0.61 -25.55 22.28
C GLN A 152 -0.94 -25.32 23.77
N GLN A 153 -0.26 -26.03 24.64
CA GLN A 153 -0.47 -25.95 26.09
C GLN A 153 -0.14 -24.54 26.63
N PHE A 154 0.93 -23.92 26.12
CA PHE A 154 1.30 -22.56 26.48
C PHE A 154 0.14 -21.60 26.19
N TRP A 155 -0.40 -21.61 24.97
CA TRP A 155 -1.51 -20.71 24.61
C TRP A 155 -2.81 -21.03 25.32
N GLU A 156 -3.11 -22.27 25.64
CA GLU A 156 -4.27 -22.66 26.44
C GLU A 156 -4.14 -22.12 27.87
N ASN A 157 -2.98 -22.24 28.46
CA ASN A 157 -2.70 -21.68 29.79
C ASN A 157 -2.84 -20.15 29.80
N GLU A 158 -2.25 -19.45 28.82
CA GLU A 158 -2.33 -18.00 28.72
C GLU A 158 -3.79 -17.51 28.52
N LYS A 159 -4.59 -18.22 27.73
CA LYS A 159 -6.03 -17.91 27.59
C LYS A 159 -6.81 -18.18 28.87
N ALA A 160 -6.50 -19.27 29.58
CA ALA A 160 -7.13 -19.59 30.84
C ALA A 160 -6.80 -18.56 31.92
N GLU A 161 -5.55 -18.08 31.97
CA GLU A 161 -5.15 -17.00 32.89
C GLU A 161 -5.90 -15.70 32.54
N LEU A 162 -5.94 -15.33 31.27
CA LEU A 162 -6.66 -14.14 30.82
C LEU A 162 -8.16 -14.21 31.16
N ALA A 163 -8.77 -15.36 31.03
CA ALA A 163 -10.20 -15.56 31.31
C ALA A 163 -10.59 -15.37 32.79
N LYS A 164 -9.62 -15.41 33.72
CA LYS A 164 -9.86 -15.13 35.16
C LYS A 164 -10.16 -13.66 35.43
N PHE A 165 -9.89 -12.77 34.48
CA PHE A 165 -10.10 -11.33 34.65
C PHE A 165 -11.29 -10.86 33.86
N PRO A 166 -12.16 -10.02 34.46
CA PRO A 166 -13.22 -9.38 33.74
C PRO A 166 -12.65 -8.45 32.67
N LEU A 167 -13.30 -8.38 31.53
CA LEU A 167 -12.97 -7.42 30.50
C LEU A 167 -13.17 -6.00 31.04
N THR A 168 -12.09 -5.29 31.29
CA THR A 168 -12.08 -3.91 31.80
C THR A 168 -11.61 -2.96 30.73
N TYR A 169 -12.41 -1.96 30.45
CA TYR A 169 -12.05 -0.93 29.48
C TYR A 169 -12.62 0.44 29.85
N THR A 170 -11.97 1.48 29.35
CA THR A 170 -12.53 2.84 29.35
C THR A 170 -12.84 3.26 27.91
N LYS A 171 -13.87 4.08 27.76
CA LYS A 171 -14.37 4.58 26.49
C LYS A 171 -14.50 6.11 26.57
N GLU A 172 -13.68 6.83 25.81
CA GLU A 172 -13.66 8.29 25.77
C GLU A 172 -14.11 8.77 24.39
N HIS A 173 -15.11 9.66 24.34
CA HIS A 173 -15.62 10.21 23.08
C HIS A 173 -14.65 11.23 22.49
N VAL A 174 -14.20 11.03 21.26
CA VAL A 174 -13.26 11.90 20.54
C VAL A 174 -14.00 12.71 19.49
N LYS A 175 -14.59 13.83 19.92
CA LYS A 175 -15.43 14.70 19.07
C LYS A 175 -14.74 15.13 17.77
N LYS A 176 -13.44 15.46 17.82
CA LYS A 176 -12.67 15.91 16.63
C LYS A 176 -12.56 14.88 15.51
N TYR A 177 -12.81 13.60 15.80
CA TYR A 177 -12.76 12.51 14.84
C TYR A 177 -14.15 11.94 14.52
N SER A 178 -15.18 12.43 15.21
CA SER A 178 -16.58 12.11 14.92
C SER A 178 -17.12 12.97 13.78
N THR A 179 -18.12 12.46 13.07
CA THR A 179 -18.85 13.17 12.01
C THR A 179 -20.36 13.10 12.28
N ASP A 180 -21.18 13.60 11.37
CA ASP A 180 -22.63 13.49 11.48
C ASP A 180 -23.11 12.03 11.38
N GLN A 181 -22.33 11.15 10.74
CA GLN A 181 -22.68 9.76 10.49
C GLN A 181 -22.05 8.77 11.48
N ILE A 182 -20.86 9.09 12.03
CA ILE A 182 -20.09 8.18 12.88
C ILE A 182 -19.58 8.87 14.14
N ASP A 183 -19.52 8.13 15.24
CA ASP A 183 -18.82 8.51 16.46
C ASP A 183 -17.45 7.83 16.54
N CYS A 184 -16.49 8.54 17.09
CA CYS A 184 -15.17 8.03 17.40
C CYS A 184 -14.93 7.98 18.90
N TYR A 185 -14.42 6.87 19.40
CA TYR A 185 -14.05 6.69 20.79
C TYR A 185 -12.61 6.22 20.91
N LEU A 186 -11.88 6.76 21.87
CA LEU A 186 -10.63 6.18 22.33
C LEU A 186 -10.96 5.09 23.36
N ILE A 187 -10.55 3.88 23.05
CA ILE A 187 -10.69 2.73 23.93
C ILE A 187 -9.34 2.45 24.56
N LYS A 188 -9.32 2.31 25.90
CA LYS A 188 -8.22 1.74 26.66
C LYS A 188 -8.70 0.41 27.21
N LEU A 189 -8.11 -0.69 26.74
CA LEU A 189 -8.46 -2.05 27.12
C LEU A 189 -7.34 -2.64 27.98
N GLN A 190 -7.68 -3.10 29.18
CA GLN A 190 -6.74 -3.81 30.04
C GLN A 190 -6.54 -5.23 29.50
N VAL A 191 -5.26 -5.65 29.37
CA VAL A 191 -4.90 -6.93 28.73
C VAL A 191 -4.29 -7.93 29.73
N ASN A 192 -4.03 -7.54 30.97
CA ASN A 192 -3.57 -8.46 32.02
C ASN A 192 -3.78 -7.87 33.43
N GLN A 193 -3.48 -8.69 34.45
CA GLN A 193 -3.56 -8.32 35.87
C GLN A 193 -2.70 -7.14 36.26
N ARG A 194 -1.54 -6.94 35.60
CA ARG A 194 -0.56 -5.91 35.94
C ARG A 194 -0.97 -4.52 35.47
N GLY A 195 -2.21 -4.36 34.99
CA GLY A 195 -2.74 -3.09 34.52
C GLY A 195 -2.20 -2.65 33.15
N GLN A 196 -1.50 -3.53 32.44
CA GLN A 196 -1.09 -3.24 31.05
C GLN A 196 -2.32 -3.06 30.19
N SER A 197 -2.25 -2.09 29.29
CA SER A 197 -3.38 -1.74 28.44
C SER A 197 -2.95 -1.54 27.01
N ILE A 198 -3.84 -1.88 26.10
CA ILE A 198 -3.76 -1.48 24.69
C ILE A 198 -4.75 -0.35 24.41
N TYR A 199 -4.44 0.47 23.42
CA TYR A 199 -5.26 1.60 23.03
C TYR A 199 -5.66 1.45 21.56
N GLY A 200 -6.91 1.82 21.26
CA GLY A 200 -7.40 1.83 19.91
C GLY A 200 -8.50 2.86 19.70
N TYR A 201 -8.71 3.26 18.46
CA TYR A 201 -9.85 4.09 18.10
C TYR A 201 -10.98 3.20 17.58
N LEU A 202 -12.14 3.31 18.23
CA LEU A 202 -13.37 2.66 17.83
C LEU A 202 -14.23 3.67 17.05
N PHE A 203 -14.52 3.39 15.80
CA PHE A 203 -15.47 4.13 15.00
C PHE A 203 -16.77 3.36 14.91
N TYR A 204 -17.86 4.04 15.21
CA TYR A 204 -19.17 3.44 15.36
C TYR A 204 -20.22 4.25 14.57
N PRO A 205 -21.06 3.63 13.69
CA PRO A 205 -22.17 4.31 13.05
C PRO A 205 -23.18 4.86 14.08
N LYS A 206 -23.60 6.12 13.92
CA LYS A 206 -24.59 6.75 14.82
C LYS A 206 -25.99 6.17 14.68
N LYS A 207 -26.33 5.68 13.49
CA LYS A 207 -27.60 5.02 13.24
C LYS A 207 -27.68 3.73 14.04
N GLU A 208 -28.76 3.52 14.74
CA GLU A 208 -29.00 2.25 15.46
C GLU A 208 -29.04 1.06 14.50
N GLY A 209 -28.44 -0.06 14.91
CA GLY A 209 -28.39 -1.27 14.09
C GLY A 209 -27.37 -2.28 14.59
N LYS A 210 -27.36 -3.44 13.94
CA LYS A 210 -26.30 -4.44 14.07
C LYS A 210 -25.34 -4.29 12.90
N TYR A 211 -24.07 -4.15 13.19
CA TYR A 211 -23.04 -3.86 12.21
C TYR A 211 -21.93 -4.91 12.24
N PRO A 212 -21.37 -5.31 11.11
CA PRO A 212 -20.17 -6.10 11.09
C PRO A 212 -19.01 -5.32 11.72
N VAL A 213 -18.09 -6.03 12.38
CA VAL A 213 -16.92 -5.45 13.02
C VAL A 213 -15.68 -5.70 12.15
N VAL A 214 -14.93 -4.65 11.86
CA VAL A 214 -13.63 -4.71 11.18
C VAL A 214 -12.54 -4.38 12.19
N LEU A 215 -11.74 -5.39 12.54
CA LEU A 215 -10.55 -5.22 13.39
C LEU A 215 -9.36 -4.84 12.52
N CYS A 216 -8.73 -3.70 12.83
CA CYS A 216 -7.57 -3.17 12.11
C CYS A 216 -6.34 -3.11 13.04
N PRO A 217 -5.71 -4.24 13.35
CA PRO A 217 -4.53 -4.25 14.21
C PRO A 217 -3.35 -3.54 13.53
N PRO A 218 -2.47 -2.86 14.29
CA PRO A 218 -1.25 -2.28 13.75
C PRO A 218 -0.29 -3.39 13.31
N GLY A 219 0.68 -3.05 12.46
CA GLY A 219 1.80 -3.94 12.18
C GLY A 219 2.63 -4.20 13.45
N ALA A 220 3.57 -5.15 13.39
CA ALA A 220 4.40 -5.58 14.50
C ALA A 220 5.14 -4.41 15.21
N GLY A 221 5.32 -4.55 16.52
CA GLY A 221 6.03 -3.61 17.39
C GLY A 221 5.11 -2.61 18.10
N ILE A 222 5.69 -1.91 19.08
CA ILE A 222 5.01 -0.85 19.82
C ILE A 222 4.99 0.40 18.95
N LYS A 223 3.79 0.87 18.59
CA LYS A 223 3.62 2.02 17.70
C LYS A 223 2.62 3.02 18.29
N THR A 224 2.96 4.28 18.19
CA THR A 224 1.99 5.36 18.40
C THR A 224 1.02 5.42 17.21
N ILE A 225 -0.26 5.62 17.48
CA ILE A 225 -1.28 5.80 16.44
C ILE A 225 -1.07 7.19 15.82
N LYS A 226 -0.41 7.24 14.65
CA LYS A 226 -0.14 8.50 13.93
C LYS A 226 -1.32 8.94 13.07
N GLU A 227 -2.09 8.01 12.54
CA GLU A 227 -3.20 8.24 11.61
C GLU A 227 -4.49 7.63 12.17
N PRO A 228 -5.12 8.27 13.17
CA PRO A 228 -6.33 7.71 13.81
C PRO A 228 -7.49 7.57 12.82
N LEU A 229 -7.56 8.41 11.79
CA LEU A 229 -8.61 8.39 10.75
C LEU A 229 -8.37 7.35 9.65
N ARG A 230 -7.22 6.69 9.65
CA ARG A 230 -6.95 5.62 8.68
C ARG A 230 -8.02 4.53 8.83
N HIS A 231 -8.62 4.14 7.72
CA HIS A 231 -9.69 3.14 7.68
C HIS A 231 -11.03 3.55 8.32
N LYS A 232 -11.25 4.84 8.66
CA LYS A 232 -12.57 5.32 9.14
C LYS A 232 -13.71 5.05 8.14
N TYR A 233 -13.36 4.93 6.84
CA TYR A 233 -14.32 4.64 5.77
C TYR A 233 -15.11 3.34 5.99
N TYR A 234 -14.59 2.37 6.72
CA TYR A 234 -15.37 1.19 7.10
C TYR A 234 -16.59 1.57 7.93
N ALA A 235 -16.45 2.50 8.86
CA ALA A 235 -17.58 2.96 9.68
C ALA A 235 -18.55 3.84 8.88
N GLU A 236 -18.05 4.65 7.97
CA GLU A 236 -18.87 5.44 7.04
C GLU A 236 -19.69 4.55 6.08
N GLN A 237 -19.22 3.34 5.82
CA GLN A 237 -19.91 2.33 5.00
C GLN A 237 -20.72 1.31 5.84
N GLY A 238 -20.98 1.60 7.11
CA GLY A 238 -21.88 0.80 7.94
C GLY A 238 -21.19 -0.39 8.63
N CYS A 239 -19.90 -0.31 8.95
CA CYS A 239 -19.21 -1.26 9.83
C CYS A 239 -18.84 -0.61 11.15
N ILE A 240 -18.58 -1.39 12.19
CA ILE A 240 -17.82 -0.93 13.36
C ILE A 240 -16.34 -1.18 13.04
N ARG A 241 -15.50 -0.15 13.16
CA ARG A 241 -14.05 -0.27 12.95
C ARG A 241 -13.30 -0.13 14.28
N PHE A 242 -12.48 -1.11 14.63
CA PHE A 242 -11.60 -1.07 15.80
C PHE A 242 -10.14 -1.37 15.43
#